data_cad7de4ae72b3b7439bdbb5a37023a4c
#
_entry.id   cad7de4ae72b3b7439bdbb5a37023a4c
#
_cell.length_a   1.000
_cell.length_b   1.000
_cell.length_c   1.000
_cell.angle_alpha   90.00
_cell.angle_beta   90.00
_cell.angle_gamma   90.00
#
_symmetry.space_group_name_H-M   'P 1'
#
loop_
_entity.id
_entity.type
_entity.pdbx_description
1 polymer ?
#
loop_
_entity_poly.entity_id
_entity_poly.type
_entity_poly.pdbx_seq_one_letter_code
_entity_poly.pdbx_strand_id
1 'polypeptide(L)'
;EMCIRDRLKYTRNVYYIGNMELAKLTKGAVAFYNLDGEEIQKEMKTIEWDAEAAEKSGYEHFMLKEIHEQPKVIKDTINSVLTDGNISFESVGLSDEDMKNIQQVYIVACGSAYHVGMVAQYVIEELTSLSVRVELASEFRYRQMKLAKNSLAIIISQSGETADSLAALRLCKEKGVKTLGIVNVVGSSIAREADNVFYL
;
A
#
# COMPACT_ATOMS: atom_id res chain seq x y z
N GLU A 1 6.55 10.22 -6.22
CA GLU A 1 6.08 8.94 -6.74
C GLU A 1 5.68 9.00 -8.18
N MET A 2 4.85 9.92 -8.59
CA MET A 2 4.67 10.19 -10.03
C MET A 2 6.01 10.44 -10.73
N CYS A 3 7.02 10.89 -10.01
CA CYS A 3 8.35 11.16 -10.52
C CYS A 3 9.19 9.92 -10.84
N ILE A 4 8.93 8.75 -10.27
CA ILE A 4 9.71 7.54 -10.57
C ILE A 4 9.46 7.11 -12.02
N ARG A 5 8.20 7.08 -12.49
CA ARG A 5 7.87 6.76 -13.88
C ARG A 5 8.64 7.61 -14.89
N ASP A 6 8.68 8.92 -14.67
CA ASP A 6 9.35 9.85 -15.56
C ASP A 6 10.86 9.67 -15.60
N ARG A 7 11.43 9.06 -14.57
CA ARG A 7 12.86 8.83 -14.41
C ARG A 7 13.34 7.48 -14.94
N LEU A 8 12.45 6.48 -15.08
CA LEU A 8 12.81 5.13 -15.55
C LEU A 8 13.53 5.11 -16.89
N LYS A 9 13.25 6.07 -17.77
CA LYS A 9 13.96 6.24 -19.06
C LYS A 9 15.41 6.68 -18.90
N TYR A 10 15.81 7.19 -17.72
CA TYR A 10 17.18 7.67 -17.45
C TYR A 10 17.92 6.76 -16.47
N THR A 11 17.26 6.26 -15.44
CA THR A 11 17.84 5.38 -14.44
C THR A 11 16.78 4.54 -13.75
N ARG A 12 17.13 3.32 -13.40
CA ARG A 12 16.32 2.42 -12.54
C ARG A 12 16.80 2.43 -11.09
N ASN A 13 17.93 3.09 -10.82
CA ASN A 13 18.51 3.11 -9.49
C ASN A 13 17.98 4.31 -8.70
N VAL A 14 17.44 4.05 -7.52
CA VAL A 14 16.81 5.05 -6.66
C VAL A 14 17.28 4.90 -5.21
N TYR A 15 17.24 6.01 -4.48
CA TYR A 15 17.40 6.05 -3.04
C TYR A 15 16.13 6.61 -2.41
N TYR A 16 15.62 5.94 -1.38
CA TYR A 16 14.51 6.46 -0.61
C TYR A 16 15.02 7.35 0.52
N ILE A 17 14.61 8.62 0.49
CA ILE A 17 14.94 9.58 1.54
C ILE A 17 13.86 9.48 2.62
N GLY A 18 14.28 9.32 3.87
CA GLY A 18 13.40 9.34 5.03
C GLY A 18 12.98 10.75 5.43
N ASN A 19 12.10 10.83 6.42
CA ASN A 19 11.74 12.11 7.01
C ASN A 19 12.98 12.72 7.69
N MET A 20 13.14 14.04 7.55
CA MET A 20 14.24 14.80 8.17
C MET A 20 15.64 14.39 7.68
N GLU A 21 15.73 13.88 6.47
CA GLU A 21 16.99 13.59 5.79
C GLU A 21 17.19 14.54 4.60
N LEU A 22 18.45 14.80 4.27
CA LEU A 22 18.85 15.65 3.16
C LEU A 22 19.74 14.87 2.19
N ALA A 23 19.52 15.05 0.88
CA ALA A 23 20.41 14.54 -0.15
C ALA A 23 21.18 15.67 -0.84
N LYS A 24 22.51 15.57 -0.88
CA LYS A 24 23.38 16.46 -1.64
C LYS A 24 23.81 15.77 -2.94
N LEU A 25 23.39 16.33 -4.06
CA LEU A 25 23.74 15.85 -5.39
C LEU A 25 24.90 16.65 -5.95
N THR A 26 25.93 15.96 -6.42
CA THR A 26 27.06 16.54 -7.16
C THR A 26 27.27 15.74 -8.45
N LYS A 27 28.09 16.23 -9.35
CA LYS A 27 28.40 15.53 -10.61
C LYS A 27 29.08 14.19 -10.29
N GLY A 28 28.33 13.11 -10.46
CA GLY A 28 28.82 11.73 -10.27
C GLY A 28 28.76 11.20 -8.85
N ALA A 29 28.19 11.94 -7.85
CA ALA A 29 28.06 11.47 -6.49
C ALA A 29 26.78 11.98 -5.81
N VAL A 30 26.28 11.20 -4.86
CA VAL A 30 25.21 11.58 -3.94
C VAL A 30 25.65 11.27 -2.50
N ALA A 31 25.40 12.20 -1.59
CA ALA A 31 25.61 12.04 -0.16
C ALA A 31 24.33 12.36 0.60
N PHE A 32 24.05 11.63 1.67
CA PHE A 32 22.84 11.79 2.48
C PHE A 32 23.23 12.23 3.89
N TYR A 33 22.43 13.09 4.49
CA TYR A 33 22.69 13.66 5.80
C TYR A 33 21.41 13.61 6.66
N ASN A 34 21.59 13.43 7.97
CA ASN A 34 20.56 13.63 8.97
C ASN A 34 20.43 15.13 9.33
N LEU A 35 19.51 15.47 10.26
CA LEU A 35 19.32 16.85 10.74
C LEU A 35 20.54 17.43 11.45
N ASP A 36 21.34 16.58 12.06
CA ASP A 36 22.55 17.01 12.78
C ASP A 36 23.74 17.26 11.82
N GLY A 37 23.51 17.04 10.52
CA GLY A 37 24.51 17.23 9.48
C GLY A 37 25.51 16.07 9.36
N GLU A 38 25.23 14.95 10.02
CA GLU A 38 26.05 13.74 9.93
C GLU A 38 25.71 12.98 8.64
N GLU A 39 26.75 12.50 7.96
CA GLU A 39 26.57 11.69 6.75
C GLU A 39 26.02 10.30 7.10
N ILE A 40 24.94 9.91 6.43
CA ILE A 40 24.26 8.62 6.59
C ILE A 40 24.40 7.77 5.32
N GLN A 41 24.53 6.47 5.49
CA GLN A 41 24.57 5.53 4.38
C GLN A 41 23.16 5.12 3.99
N LYS A 42 22.90 5.10 2.67
CA LYS A 42 21.63 4.66 2.09
C LYS A 42 21.85 3.53 1.11
N GLU A 43 20.99 2.53 1.18
CA GLU A 43 20.98 1.44 0.22
C GLU A 43 20.34 1.89 -1.09
N MET A 44 21.02 1.64 -2.20
CA MET A 44 20.49 1.85 -3.54
C MET A 44 19.51 0.70 -3.89
N LYS A 45 18.31 1.06 -4.32
CA LYS A 45 17.32 0.09 -4.81
C LYS A 45 17.15 0.20 -6.31
N THR A 46 17.05 -0.94 -6.97
CA THR A 46 16.77 -1.00 -8.41
C THR A 46 15.28 -1.22 -8.62
N ILE A 47 14.67 -0.38 -9.45
CA ILE A 47 13.26 -0.50 -9.83
C ILE A 47 13.14 -1.51 -10.98
N GLU A 48 12.41 -2.59 -10.74
CA GLU A 48 12.21 -3.69 -11.69
C GLU A 48 11.00 -3.49 -12.62
N TRP A 49 10.25 -2.42 -12.45
CA TRP A 49 9.05 -2.17 -13.23
C TRP A 49 9.33 -2.05 -14.72
N ASP A 50 8.40 -2.59 -15.52
CA ASP A 50 8.44 -2.42 -16.96
C ASP A 50 8.09 -0.98 -17.35
N ALA A 51 9.01 -0.32 -18.05
CA ALA A 51 8.80 1.04 -18.53
C ALA A 51 7.70 1.09 -19.61
N GLU A 52 7.53 0.02 -20.42
CA GLU A 52 6.47 -0.06 -21.42
C GLU A 52 5.07 -0.12 -20.79
N ALA A 53 4.94 -0.76 -19.63
CA ALA A 53 3.67 -0.77 -18.88
C ALA A 53 3.25 0.64 -18.42
N ALA A 54 4.19 1.56 -18.31
CA ALA A 54 3.93 2.96 -17.95
C ALA A 54 3.45 3.83 -19.14
N GLU A 55 3.48 3.30 -20.37
CA GLU A 55 3.04 4.01 -21.56
C GLU A 55 1.54 3.79 -21.84
N LYS A 56 0.96 4.64 -22.71
CA LYS A 56 -0.46 4.53 -23.09
C LYS A 56 -0.77 3.28 -23.93
N SER A 57 0.21 2.55 -24.42
CA SER A 57 0.06 1.31 -25.20
C SER A 57 -0.92 1.43 -26.38
N GLY A 58 -0.91 2.59 -27.07
CA GLY A 58 -1.79 2.87 -28.21
C GLY A 58 -3.17 3.44 -27.85
N TYR A 59 -3.53 3.56 -26.58
CA TYR A 59 -4.77 4.21 -26.16
C TYR A 59 -4.63 5.74 -26.13
N GLU A 60 -5.71 6.44 -26.42
CA GLU A 60 -5.73 7.92 -26.39
C GLU A 60 -5.52 8.46 -24.98
N HIS A 61 -6.11 7.78 -23.96
CA HIS A 61 -6.06 8.18 -22.57
C HIS A 61 -5.66 7.02 -21.65
N PHE A 62 -4.94 7.29 -20.57
CA PHE A 62 -4.57 6.28 -19.56
C PHE A 62 -5.80 5.60 -18.95
N MET A 63 -6.85 6.34 -18.63
CA MET A 63 -8.09 5.79 -18.10
C MET A 63 -8.70 4.76 -19.04
N LEU A 64 -8.68 5.00 -20.36
CA LEU A 64 -9.18 4.05 -21.34
C LEU A 64 -8.33 2.78 -21.37
N LYS A 65 -7.00 2.90 -21.30
CA LYS A 65 -6.10 1.77 -21.16
C LYS A 65 -6.43 0.96 -19.90
N GLU A 66 -6.54 1.60 -18.74
CA GLU A 66 -6.84 0.95 -17.46
C GLU A 66 -8.17 0.21 -17.48
N ILE A 67 -9.21 0.77 -18.14
CA ILE A 67 -10.50 0.08 -18.34
C ILE A 67 -10.31 -1.24 -19.11
N HIS A 68 -9.51 -1.22 -20.17
CA HIS A 68 -9.26 -2.42 -20.98
C HIS A 68 -8.30 -3.41 -20.31
N GLU A 69 -7.49 -2.98 -19.38
CA GLU A 69 -6.57 -3.85 -18.62
C GLU A 69 -7.26 -4.60 -17.47
N GLN A 70 -8.44 -4.16 -17.03
CA GLN A 70 -9.15 -4.76 -15.88
C GLN A 70 -9.24 -6.29 -15.92
N PRO A 71 -9.63 -6.96 -17.03
CA PRO A 71 -9.72 -8.42 -17.05
C PRO A 71 -8.38 -9.11 -16.74
N LYS A 72 -7.28 -8.55 -17.24
CA LYS A 72 -5.94 -9.06 -16.98
C LYS A 72 -5.52 -8.80 -15.53
N VAL A 73 -5.70 -7.57 -15.05
CA VAL A 73 -5.31 -7.16 -13.70
C VAL A 73 -6.05 -7.97 -12.64
N ILE A 74 -7.36 -8.17 -12.79
CA ILE A 74 -8.15 -9.00 -11.87
C ILE A 74 -7.61 -10.43 -11.83
N LYS A 75 -7.33 -11.02 -13.00
CA LYS A 75 -6.76 -12.35 -13.07
C LYS A 75 -5.39 -12.44 -12.40
N ASP A 76 -4.51 -11.48 -12.67
CA ASP A 76 -3.16 -11.46 -12.10
C ASP A 76 -3.21 -11.28 -10.57
N THR A 77 -4.09 -10.39 -10.08
CA THR A 77 -4.32 -10.16 -8.64
C THR A 77 -4.82 -11.43 -7.94
N ILE A 78 -5.80 -12.15 -8.51
CA ILE A 78 -6.30 -13.40 -7.94
C ILE A 78 -5.20 -14.47 -7.95
N ASN A 79 -4.48 -14.59 -9.05
CA ASN A 79 -3.40 -15.59 -9.19
C ASN A 79 -2.25 -15.35 -8.20
N SER A 80 -2.03 -14.12 -7.73
CA SER A 80 -0.98 -13.82 -6.74
C SER A 80 -1.20 -14.49 -5.37
N VAL A 81 -2.43 -14.88 -5.07
CA VAL A 81 -2.82 -15.54 -3.82
C VAL A 81 -3.43 -16.94 -4.04
N LEU A 82 -3.45 -17.41 -5.28
CA LEU A 82 -3.99 -18.73 -5.62
C LEU A 82 -2.84 -19.76 -5.72
N THR A 83 -2.84 -20.75 -4.82
CA THR A 83 -1.87 -21.83 -4.78
C THR A 83 -2.62 -23.17 -4.79
N ASP A 84 -2.34 -24.02 -5.78
CA ASP A 84 -2.97 -25.35 -5.95
C ASP A 84 -4.51 -25.34 -5.86
N GLY A 85 -5.14 -24.29 -6.41
CA GLY A 85 -6.59 -24.14 -6.43
C GLY A 85 -7.19 -23.61 -5.10
N ASN A 86 -6.35 -23.29 -4.12
CA ASN A 86 -6.75 -22.73 -2.83
C ASN A 86 -6.21 -21.29 -2.69
N ILE A 87 -6.96 -20.45 -2.00
CA ILE A 87 -6.51 -19.10 -1.65
C ILE A 87 -5.59 -19.19 -0.43
N SER A 88 -4.38 -18.64 -0.54
CA SER A 88 -3.42 -18.52 0.56
C SER A 88 -2.93 -17.08 0.69
N PHE A 89 -2.98 -16.54 1.89
CA PHE A 89 -2.43 -15.23 2.22
C PHE A 89 -1.04 -15.29 2.85
N GLU A 90 -0.36 -16.43 2.80
CA GLU A 90 1.01 -16.58 3.30
C GLU A 90 1.99 -15.65 2.59
N SER A 91 1.82 -15.48 1.26
CA SER A 91 2.62 -14.54 0.46
C SER A 91 2.42 -13.07 0.87
N VAL A 92 1.28 -12.77 1.51
CA VAL A 92 0.93 -11.46 2.06
C VAL A 92 1.44 -11.31 3.51
N GLY A 93 1.92 -12.40 4.12
CA GLY A 93 2.40 -12.44 5.50
C GLY A 93 1.30 -12.63 6.55
N LEU A 94 0.09 -13.02 6.14
CA LEU A 94 -1.01 -13.37 7.04
C LEU A 94 -1.14 -14.90 7.11
N SER A 95 -0.86 -15.47 8.27
CA SER A 95 -1.03 -16.89 8.50
C SER A 95 -2.50 -17.25 8.74
N ASP A 96 -2.84 -18.54 8.58
CA ASP A 96 -4.17 -19.05 8.94
C ASP A 96 -4.50 -18.82 10.42
N GLU A 97 -3.51 -18.83 11.30
CA GLU A 97 -3.70 -18.54 12.71
C GLU A 97 -4.03 -17.06 12.94
N ASP A 98 -3.36 -16.15 12.24
CA ASP A 98 -3.70 -14.73 12.26
C ASP A 98 -5.15 -14.52 11.84
N MET A 99 -5.56 -15.13 10.72
CA MET A 99 -6.91 -15.00 10.19
C MET A 99 -7.99 -15.53 11.14
N LYS A 100 -7.74 -16.67 11.82
CA LYS A 100 -8.67 -17.24 12.81
C LYS A 100 -8.83 -16.39 14.07
N ASN A 101 -7.81 -15.61 14.42
CA ASN A 101 -7.82 -14.78 15.62
C ASN A 101 -8.47 -13.40 15.41
N ILE A 102 -8.71 -13.01 14.15
CA ILE A 102 -9.37 -11.72 13.84
C ILE A 102 -10.83 -11.79 14.26
N GLN A 103 -11.27 -10.82 15.04
CA GLN A 103 -12.66 -10.69 15.51
C GLN A 103 -13.35 -9.45 14.91
N GLN A 104 -12.57 -8.48 14.48
CA GLN A 104 -13.08 -7.25 13.88
C GLN A 104 -12.14 -6.75 12.79
N VAL A 105 -12.72 -6.19 11.74
CA VAL A 105 -11.98 -5.56 10.63
C VAL A 105 -12.30 -4.07 10.60
N TYR A 106 -11.26 -3.24 10.49
CA TYR A 106 -11.36 -1.83 10.15
C TYR A 106 -10.87 -1.64 8.72
N ILE A 107 -11.68 -1.06 7.85
CA ILE A 107 -11.26 -0.68 6.50
C ILE A 107 -11.13 0.84 6.49
N VAL A 108 -9.93 1.35 6.24
CA VAL A 108 -9.65 2.78 6.32
C VAL A 108 -9.08 3.27 5.00
N ALA A 109 -9.73 4.25 4.40
CA ALA A 109 -9.35 4.75 3.09
C ALA A 109 -9.88 6.17 2.84
N CYS A 110 -9.52 6.76 1.70
CA CYS A 110 -10.03 8.04 1.20
C CYS A 110 -10.64 7.88 -0.19
N GLY A 111 -11.55 8.77 -0.57
CA GLY A 111 -12.12 8.88 -1.90
C GLY A 111 -12.79 7.59 -2.39
N SER A 112 -12.54 7.18 -3.63
CA SER A 112 -13.14 5.98 -4.21
C SER A 112 -12.72 4.69 -3.49
N ALA A 113 -11.51 4.62 -2.93
CA ALA A 113 -11.06 3.49 -2.14
C ALA A 113 -11.90 3.29 -0.86
N TYR A 114 -12.40 4.38 -0.25
CA TYR A 114 -13.34 4.30 0.86
C TYR A 114 -14.66 3.64 0.42
N HIS A 115 -15.19 3.99 -0.75
CA HIS A 115 -16.42 3.36 -1.27
C HIS A 115 -16.23 1.89 -1.62
N VAL A 116 -15.04 1.49 -2.09
CA VAL A 116 -14.69 0.06 -2.25
C VAL A 116 -14.73 -0.64 -0.89
N GLY A 117 -14.22 -0.01 0.16
CA GLY A 117 -14.31 -0.51 1.53
C GLY A 117 -15.75 -0.72 1.99
N MET A 118 -16.68 0.19 1.65
CA MET A 118 -18.11 0.04 1.96
C MET A 118 -18.73 -1.18 1.28
N VAL A 119 -18.38 -1.47 0.03
CA VAL A 119 -18.82 -2.69 -0.66
C VAL A 119 -18.21 -3.92 0.01
N ALA A 120 -16.92 -3.89 0.32
CA ALA A 120 -16.24 -4.99 0.97
C ALA A 120 -16.84 -5.31 2.37
N GLN A 121 -17.32 -4.31 3.10
CA GLN A 121 -18.03 -4.50 4.36
C GLN A 121 -19.19 -5.47 4.20
N TYR A 122 -20.11 -5.20 3.27
CA TYR A 122 -21.28 -6.05 3.05
C TYR A 122 -20.88 -7.48 2.69
N VAL A 123 -19.89 -7.64 1.81
CA VAL A 123 -19.44 -8.97 1.38
C VAL A 123 -18.79 -9.74 2.53
N ILE A 124 -17.93 -9.09 3.31
CA ILE A 124 -17.25 -9.76 4.42
C ILE A 124 -18.26 -10.14 5.52
N GLU A 125 -19.19 -9.26 5.89
CA GLU A 125 -20.21 -9.53 6.91
C GLU A 125 -21.22 -10.59 6.47
N GLU A 126 -21.52 -10.70 5.16
CA GLU A 126 -22.38 -11.75 4.62
C GLU A 126 -21.70 -13.12 4.62
N LEU A 127 -20.42 -13.17 4.30
CA LEU A 127 -19.66 -14.43 4.16
C LEU A 127 -19.02 -14.92 5.47
N THR A 128 -18.93 -14.05 6.48
CA THR A 128 -18.26 -14.36 7.74
C THR A 128 -19.06 -13.86 8.93
N SER A 129 -18.61 -14.20 10.14
CA SER A 129 -19.15 -13.64 11.38
C SER A 129 -18.39 -12.39 11.87
N LEU A 130 -17.51 -11.83 11.03
CA LEU A 130 -16.69 -10.68 11.41
C LEU A 130 -17.52 -9.39 11.38
N SER A 131 -17.30 -8.52 12.37
CA SER A 131 -17.80 -7.15 12.34
C SER A 131 -16.82 -6.29 11.54
N VAL A 132 -17.32 -5.56 10.56
CA VAL A 132 -16.50 -4.68 9.71
C VAL A 132 -16.90 -3.22 9.94
N ARG A 133 -15.92 -2.36 10.10
CA ARG A 133 -16.12 -0.90 10.15
C ARG A 133 -15.33 -0.24 9.04
N VAL A 134 -16.01 0.58 8.26
CA VAL A 134 -15.40 1.37 7.20
C VAL A 134 -15.33 2.83 7.63
N GLU A 135 -14.13 3.39 7.62
CA GLU A 135 -13.87 4.73 8.13
C GLU A 135 -13.12 5.57 7.09
N LEU A 136 -13.49 6.84 6.97
CA LEU A 136 -12.68 7.80 6.23
C LEU A 136 -11.36 8.04 6.97
N ALA A 137 -10.24 7.93 6.28
CA ALA A 137 -8.93 8.07 6.90
C ALA A 137 -8.72 9.48 7.49
N SER A 138 -9.25 10.51 6.86
CA SER A 138 -9.24 11.90 7.36
C SER A 138 -9.94 12.06 8.71
N GLU A 139 -11.00 11.28 8.95
CA GLU A 139 -11.75 11.31 10.21
C GLU A 139 -11.13 10.35 11.25
N PHE A 140 -10.71 9.17 10.78
CA PHE A 140 -10.15 8.12 11.62
C PHE A 140 -8.94 8.60 12.41
N ARG A 141 -8.03 9.34 11.78
CA ARG A 141 -6.79 9.81 12.39
C ARG A 141 -6.99 10.78 13.58
N TYR A 142 -8.13 11.48 13.63
CA TYR A 142 -8.42 12.47 14.67
C TYR A 142 -9.37 11.95 15.76
N ARG A 143 -10.04 10.83 15.52
CA ARG A 143 -10.96 10.24 16.50
C ARG A 143 -10.19 9.43 17.55
N GLN A 144 -10.56 9.61 18.80
CA GLN A 144 -10.07 8.78 19.89
C GLN A 144 -10.86 7.45 19.95
N MET A 145 -10.59 6.56 19.01
CA MET A 145 -11.24 5.25 18.97
C MET A 145 -10.53 4.23 19.85
N LYS A 146 -11.31 3.42 20.54
CA LYS A 146 -10.80 2.19 21.17
C LYS A 146 -10.83 1.10 20.11
N LEU A 147 -9.66 0.76 19.58
CA LEU A 147 -9.50 -0.36 18.65
C LEU A 147 -9.40 -1.66 19.45
N ALA A 148 -10.14 -2.69 19.02
CA ALA A 148 -10.05 -4.01 19.64
C ALA A 148 -8.70 -4.66 19.32
N LYS A 149 -8.08 -5.35 20.29
CA LYS A 149 -6.73 -5.95 20.12
C LYS A 149 -6.68 -7.00 19.02
N ASN A 150 -7.75 -7.80 18.88
CA ASN A 150 -7.83 -8.85 17.86
C ASN A 150 -8.50 -8.32 16.58
N SER A 151 -8.00 -7.20 16.07
CA SER A 151 -8.51 -6.56 14.87
C SER A 151 -7.46 -6.55 13.76
N LEU A 152 -7.95 -6.52 12.53
CA LEU A 152 -7.15 -6.22 11.35
C LEU A 152 -7.56 -4.84 10.82
N ALA A 153 -6.61 -3.97 10.62
CA ALA A 153 -6.81 -2.69 9.93
C ALA A 153 -6.36 -2.81 8.48
N ILE A 154 -7.30 -2.77 7.55
CA ILE A 154 -7.05 -2.79 6.11
C ILE A 154 -6.99 -1.35 5.62
N ILE A 155 -5.84 -0.94 5.13
CA ILE A 155 -5.60 0.41 4.61
C ILE A 155 -5.55 0.34 3.08
N ILE A 156 -6.53 0.93 2.41
CA ILE A 156 -6.64 0.87 0.94
C ILE A 156 -6.17 2.20 0.34
N SER A 157 -5.17 2.14 -0.53
CA SER A 157 -4.68 3.31 -1.25
C SER A 157 -4.00 2.89 -2.55
N GLN A 158 -4.50 3.35 -3.69
CA GLN A 158 -3.91 3.03 -4.99
C GLN A 158 -2.45 3.50 -5.07
N SER A 159 -2.15 4.74 -4.70
CA SER A 159 -0.78 5.27 -4.70
C SER A 159 0.08 4.77 -3.53
N GLY A 160 -0.56 4.37 -2.43
CA GLY A 160 0.12 4.06 -1.17
C GLY A 160 0.76 5.25 -0.48
N GLU A 161 0.41 6.49 -0.89
CA GLU A 161 1.00 7.75 -0.38
C GLU A 161 -0.06 8.74 0.14
N THR A 162 -1.31 8.32 0.21
CA THR A 162 -2.38 9.17 0.75
C THR A 162 -2.05 9.52 2.20
N ALA A 163 -1.81 10.80 2.48
CA ALA A 163 -1.30 11.26 3.78
C ALA A 163 -2.18 10.86 4.96
N ASP A 164 -3.51 10.97 4.81
CA ASP A 164 -4.45 10.58 5.86
C ASP A 164 -4.48 9.05 6.07
N SER A 165 -4.41 8.26 4.98
CA SER A 165 -4.34 6.80 5.07
C SER A 165 -3.04 6.33 5.74
N LEU A 166 -1.92 6.99 5.45
CA LEU A 166 -0.63 6.71 6.10
C LEU A 166 -0.67 7.08 7.59
N ALA A 167 -1.28 8.21 7.94
CA ALA A 167 -1.45 8.60 9.34
C ALA A 167 -2.36 7.62 10.10
N ALA A 168 -3.44 7.14 9.46
CA ALA A 168 -4.32 6.13 10.04
C ALA A 168 -3.60 4.78 10.24
N LEU A 169 -2.77 4.36 9.29
CA LEU A 169 -1.91 3.17 9.42
C LEU A 169 -1.01 3.28 10.66
N ARG A 170 -0.29 4.39 10.79
CA ARG A 170 0.61 4.63 11.93
C ARG A 170 -0.15 4.62 13.27
N LEU A 171 -1.34 5.21 13.32
CA LEU A 171 -2.20 5.18 14.49
C LEU A 171 -2.63 3.75 14.87
N CYS A 172 -2.98 2.91 13.88
CA CYS A 172 -3.29 1.50 14.12
C CYS A 172 -2.10 0.74 14.71
N LYS A 173 -0.91 0.95 14.15
CA LYS A 173 0.33 0.33 14.65
C LYS A 173 0.68 0.79 16.07
N GLU A 174 0.56 2.07 16.36
CA GLU A 174 0.77 2.62 17.70
C GLU A 174 -0.16 1.97 18.74
N LYS A 175 -1.38 1.65 18.35
CA LYS A 175 -2.36 0.96 19.19
C LYS A 175 -2.24 -0.55 19.20
N GLY A 176 -1.25 -1.13 18.52
CA GLY A 176 -0.97 -2.56 18.48
C GLY A 176 -2.00 -3.35 17.65
N VAL A 177 -2.65 -2.72 16.69
CA VAL A 177 -3.56 -3.37 15.73
C VAL A 177 -2.76 -3.77 14.49
N LYS A 178 -2.88 -5.05 14.09
CA LYS A 178 -2.24 -5.58 12.89
C LYS A 178 -2.75 -4.86 11.64
N THR A 179 -1.86 -4.52 10.73
CA THR A 179 -2.19 -3.73 9.54
C THR A 179 -1.93 -4.49 8.24
N LEU A 180 -2.86 -4.35 7.30
CA LEU A 180 -2.74 -4.82 5.92
C LEU A 180 -2.89 -3.63 4.97
N GLY A 181 -1.83 -3.29 4.24
CA GLY A 181 -1.89 -2.32 3.15
C GLY A 181 -2.35 -2.99 1.85
N ILE A 182 -3.42 -2.50 1.22
CA ILE A 182 -3.80 -2.86 -0.14
C ILE A 182 -3.42 -1.70 -1.05
N VAL A 183 -2.39 -1.91 -1.86
CA VAL A 183 -1.76 -0.84 -2.66
C VAL A 183 -1.40 -1.34 -4.05
N ASN A 184 -1.32 -0.43 -5.03
CA ASN A 184 -0.86 -0.76 -6.38
C ASN A 184 0.65 -0.42 -6.57
N VAL A 185 1.18 0.55 -5.82
CA VAL A 185 2.55 1.02 -6.02
C VAL A 185 3.52 0.31 -5.08
N VAL A 186 4.38 -0.52 -5.68
CA VAL A 186 5.45 -1.22 -4.95
C VAL A 186 6.43 -0.21 -4.35
N GLY A 187 6.76 -0.40 -3.06
CA GLY A 187 7.69 0.46 -2.34
C GLY A 187 7.11 1.81 -1.90
N SER A 188 5.79 2.00 -2.01
CA SER A 188 5.10 3.16 -1.46
C SER A 188 5.22 3.22 0.07
N SER A 189 4.92 4.39 0.66
CA SER A 189 5.04 4.59 2.11
C SER A 189 4.14 3.63 2.89
N ILE A 190 2.89 3.41 2.46
CA ILE A 190 2.00 2.42 3.09
C ILE A 190 2.58 1.02 2.96
N ALA A 191 3.13 0.65 1.76
CA ALA A 191 3.74 -0.66 1.56
C ALA A 191 4.96 -0.91 2.45
N ARG A 192 5.75 0.11 2.73
CA ARG A 192 6.93 0.00 3.60
C ARG A 192 6.60 -0.04 5.08
N GLU A 193 5.49 0.58 5.48
CA GLU A 193 5.15 0.75 6.90
C GLU A 193 4.09 -0.24 7.41
N ALA A 194 3.26 -0.81 6.55
CA ALA A 194 2.28 -1.83 6.93
C ALA A 194 2.96 -3.12 7.40
N ASP A 195 2.31 -3.86 8.30
CA ASP A 195 2.82 -5.16 8.77
C ASP A 195 2.72 -6.21 7.66
N ASN A 196 1.69 -6.09 6.84
CA ASN A 196 1.39 -6.98 5.72
C ASN A 196 0.99 -6.14 4.50
N VAL A 197 1.30 -6.60 3.30
CA VAL A 197 1.01 -5.86 2.06
C VAL A 197 0.42 -6.78 1.01
N PHE A 198 -0.68 -6.35 0.42
CA PHE A 198 -1.27 -6.96 -0.76
C PHE A 198 -1.17 -5.98 -1.93
N TYR A 199 -0.51 -6.41 -3.00
CA TYR A 199 -0.38 -5.62 -4.22
C TYR A 199 -1.47 -5.98 -5.23
N LEU A 200 -2.01 -4.92 -5.88
CA LEU A 200 -3.01 -5.04 -6.93
C LEU A 200 -2.36 -5.17 -8.32
#